data_1e4272087ba395064df68231143a333a
#
_entry.id   1e4272087ba395064df68231143a333a
#
_cell.length_a   1.000
_cell.length_b   1.000
_cell.length_c   1.000
_cell.angle_alpha   90.00
_cell.angle_beta   90.00
_cell.angle_gamma   90.00
#
_symmetry.space_group_name_H-M   'P 1'
#
loop_
_entity.id
_entity.type
_entity.pdbx_description
1 polymer ?
#
loop_
_entity_poly.entity_id
_entity_poly.type
_entity_poly.pdbx_seq_one_letter_code
_entity_poly.pdbx_strand_id
1 'polypeptide(L)'
;MAEYGYIRVSSTDQNEDRQILAMQGLEIQSENLFIDKQSGKDFDRPSYKKLTAILTAGDLIYIKSIDRLGRNYEEILEQWRILTKEKGVDIAVLDMPILDTRQYKDLIGTFIADLVLQLLSFVAQNERETIRQRQSEGIKAAKARGVRFGRPPKKEPDNFGELVEKWKKGQLQTKEIVNLCNMSRATFYAKLKEYRLICRQD
;
A
#
# COMPACT_ATOMS: atom_id res chain seq x y z
N MET A 1 -6.43 -32.72 7.84
CA MET A 1 -5.43 -31.68 7.97
C MET A 1 -4.96 -31.36 6.56
N ALA A 2 -5.45 -30.28 6.00
CA ALA A 2 -5.00 -29.78 4.71
C ALA A 2 -3.94 -28.68 4.93
N GLU A 3 -3.01 -28.54 3.98
CA GLU A 3 -1.94 -27.56 4.04
C GLU A 3 -2.13 -26.52 2.94
N TYR A 4 -2.06 -25.26 3.32
CA TYR A 4 -2.29 -24.12 2.44
C TYR A 4 -1.14 -23.13 2.52
N GLY A 5 -0.83 -22.48 1.40
CA GLY A 5 0.10 -21.37 1.33
C GLY A 5 -0.62 -20.06 1.05
N TYR A 6 -0.28 -18.99 1.80
CA TYR A 6 -0.77 -17.65 1.50
C TYR A 6 0.39 -16.71 1.16
N ILE A 7 0.30 -16.08 0.00
CA ILE A 7 1.26 -15.12 -0.52
C ILE A 7 0.58 -13.78 -0.74
N ARG A 8 1.19 -12.71 -0.25
CA ARG A 8 0.77 -11.35 -0.53
C ARG A 8 1.93 -10.53 -1.07
N VAL A 9 1.77 -9.96 -2.26
CA VAL A 9 2.77 -9.13 -2.93
C VAL A 9 2.17 -7.77 -3.28
N SER A 10 2.99 -6.71 -3.23
CA SER A 10 2.64 -5.43 -3.84
C SER A 10 2.90 -5.51 -5.35
N SER A 11 2.14 -4.77 -6.16
CA SER A 11 2.25 -4.77 -7.63
C SER A 11 3.62 -4.34 -8.18
N THR A 12 4.50 -3.84 -7.31
CA THR A 12 5.86 -3.36 -7.63
C THR A 12 6.97 -4.26 -7.10
N ASP A 13 6.64 -5.33 -6.35
CA ASP A 13 7.66 -6.15 -5.69
C ASP A 13 8.15 -7.29 -6.58
N GLN A 14 9.44 -7.24 -6.91
CA GLN A 14 10.24 -8.36 -7.43
C GLN A 14 10.37 -9.55 -6.44
N ASN A 15 9.69 -9.48 -5.29
CA ASN A 15 9.75 -10.48 -4.21
C ASN A 15 8.70 -11.60 -4.31
N GLU A 16 7.87 -11.61 -5.36
CA GLU A 16 6.91 -12.69 -5.59
C GLU A 16 7.61 -14.03 -5.71
N ASP A 17 8.65 -14.08 -6.55
CA ASP A 17 9.41 -15.32 -6.80
C ASP A 17 10.00 -15.92 -5.54
N ARG A 18 10.51 -15.10 -4.62
CA ARG A 18 11.05 -15.57 -3.33
C ARG A 18 9.99 -16.20 -2.42
N GLN A 19 8.76 -15.66 -2.43
CA GLN A 19 7.68 -16.23 -1.63
C GLN A 19 7.18 -17.52 -2.27
N ILE A 20 7.02 -17.54 -3.59
CA ILE A 20 6.63 -18.75 -4.34
C ILE A 20 7.67 -19.85 -4.15
N LEU A 21 8.95 -19.56 -4.30
CA LEU A 21 10.04 -20.53 -4.08
C LEU A 21 10.03 -21.08 -2.65
N ALA A 22 9.79 -20.23 -1.65
CA ALA A 22 9.71 -20.69 -0.26
C ALA A 22 8.50 -21.64 -0.04
N MET A 23 7.37 -21.42 -0.70
CA MET A 23 6.20 -22.30 -0.63
C MET A 23 6.39 -23.58 -1.45
N GLN A 24 7.05 -23.50 -2.60
CA GLN A 24 7.38 -24.70 -3.40
C GLN A 24 8.28 -25.69 -2.66
N GLY A 25 9.20 -25.19 -1.83
CA GLY A 25 10.03 -26.02 -0.96
C GLY A 25 9.25 -26.79 0.12
N LEU A 26 7.98 -26.46 0.35
CA LEU A 26 7.07 -27.15 1.28
C LEU A 26 6.15 -28.17 0.59
N GLU A 27 6.33 -28.40 -0.72
CA GLU A 27 5.51 -29.33 -1.52
C GLU A 27 4.00 -29.01 -1.51
N ILE A 28 3.62 -27.76 -1.24
CA ILE A 28 2.23 -27.31 -1.26
C ILE A 28 1.70 -27.39 -2.71
N GLN A 29 0.58 -28.08 -2.91
CA GLN A 29 -0.06 -28.19 -4.22
C GLN A 29 -0.51 -26.80 -4.72
N SER A 30 -0.39 -26.55 -6.02
CA SER A 30 -0.72 -25.24 -6.61
C SER A 30 -2.16 -24.79 -6.37
N GLU A 31 -3.09 -25.74 -6.23
CA GLU A 31 -4.51 -25.49 -5.89
C GLU A 31 -4.71 -24.98 -4.46
N ASN A 32 -3.76 -25.27 -3.57
CA ASN A 32 -3.75 -24.85 -2.17
C ASN A 32 -2.93 -23.57 -1.95
N LEU A 33 -2.42 -22.95 -3.05
CA LEU A 33 -1.65 -21.73 -2.97
C LEU A 33 -2.51 -20.51 -3.31
N PHE A 34 -2.72 -19.64 -2.34
CA PHE A 34 -3.54 -18.43 -2.45
C PHE A 34 -2.68 -17.19 -2.57
N ILE A 35 -2.83 -16.46 -3.66
CA ILE A 35 -1.97 -15.30 -3.98
C ILE A 35 -2.83 -14.06 -4.15
N ASP A 36 -2.55 -13.00 -3.38
CA ASP A 36 -3.10 -11.67 -3.56
C ASP A 36 -2.01 -10.70 -4.06
N LYS A 37 -2.25 -10.12 -5.24
CA LYS A 37 -1.39 -9.09 -5.86
C LYS A 37 -2.10 -7.75 -5.74
N GLN A 38 -1.58 -6.84 -4.91
CA GLN A 38 -2.26 -5.56 -4.69
C GLN A 38 -1.32 -4.36 -4.62
N SER A 39 -1.70 -3.30 -5.33
CA SER A 39 -1.13 -1.96 -5.15
C SER A 39 -1.65 -1.32 -3.85
N GLY A 40 -0.77 -0.65 -3.13
CA GLY A 40 -0.87 -0.20 -1.73
C GLY A 40 -2.10 0.62 -1.26
N LYS A 41 -3.19 0.75 -2.02
CA LYS A 41 -4.37 1.53 -1.60
C LYS A 41 -5.61 0.70 -1.32
N ASP A 42 -5.84 -0.40 -2.02
CA ASP A 42 -7.04 -1.21 -1.82
C ASP A 42 -6.72 -2.47 -1.03
N PHE A 43 -7.49 -2.68 0.05
CA PHE A 43 -7.33 -3.81 0.96
C PHE A 43 -8.33 -4.93 0.64
N ASP A 44 -8.73 -5.06 -0.60
CA ASP A 44 -9.51 -6.22 -1.00
C ASP A 44 -8.56 -7.40 -1.22
N ARG A 45 -8.67 -8.44 -0.38
CA ARG A 45 -7.90 -9.67 -0.42
C ARG A 45 -8.80 -10.82 -0.86
N PRO A 46 -9.15 -10.91 -2.14
CA PRO A 46 -10.08 -11.93 -2.61
C PRO A 46 -9.57 -13.35 -2.37
N SER A 47 -8.27 -13.61 -2.55
CA SER A 47 -7.68 -14.92 -2.31
C SER A 47 -7.63 -15.26 -0.83
N TYR A 48 -7.30 -14.32 0.04
CA TYR A 48 -7.35 -14.52 1.47
C TYR A 48 -8.77 -14.80 1.98
N LYS A 49 -9.77 -14.07 1.48
CA LYS A 49 -11.17 -14.32 1.81
C LYS A 49 -11.62 -15.72 1.38
N LYS A 50 -11.22 -16.16 0.18
CA LYS A 50 -11.49 -17.53 -0.29
C LYS A 50 -10.82 -18.56 0.62
N LEU A 51 -9.53 -18.36 0.93
CA LEU A 51 -8.78 -19.23 1.83
C LEU A 51 -9.48 -19.33 3.19
N THR A 52 -9.78 -18.20 3.83
CA THR A 52 -10.44 -18.22 5.14
C THR A 52 -11.84 -18.84 5.13
N ALA A 53 -12.54 -18.83 4.00
CA ALA A 53 -13.85 -19.47 3.87
C ALA A 53 -13.79 -21.00 3.83
N ILE A 54 -12.70 -21.59 3.31
CA ILE A 54 -12.54 -23.05 3.19
C ILE A 54 -11.82 -23.68 4.39
N LEU A 55 -11.10 -22.91 5.19
CA LEU A 55 -10.34 -23.38 6.32
C LEU A 55 -11.22 -24.00 7.39
N THR A 56 -10.79 -25.16 7.88
CA THR A 56 -11.40 -25.91 8.98
C THR A 56 -10.40 -26.15 10.10
N ALA A 57 -10.91 -26.48 11.29
CA ALA A 57 -10.07 -26.75 12.45
C ALA A 57 -9.06 -27.88 12.18
N GLY A 58 -7.81 -27.65 12.55
CA GLY A 58 -6.69 -28.57 12.32
C GLY A 58 -6.02 -28.44 10.96
N ASP A 59 -6.47 -27.55 10.09
CA ASP A 59 -5.73 -27.18 8.87
C ASP A 59 -4.51 -26.30 9.20
N LEU A 60 -3.57 -26.21 8.26
CA LEU A 60 -2.33 -25.48 8.42
C LEU A 60 -2.17 -24.43 7.32
N ILE A 61 -1.84 -23.20 7.71
CA ILE A 61 -1.48 -22.12 6.79
C ILE A 61 0.01 -21.80 6.92
N TYR A 62 0.72 -21.84 5.81
CA TYR A 62 2.07 -21.33 5.69
C TYR A 62 2.03 -19.90 5.18
N ILE A 63 2.73 -19.00 5.86
CA ILE A 63 3.01 -17.63 5.42
C ILE A 63 4.51 -17.37 5.49
N LYS A 64 5.05 -16.56 4.57
CA LYS A 64 6.48 -16.28 4.60
C LYS A 64 6.87 -15.43 5.80
N SER A 65 6.12 -14.36 6.07
CA SER A 65 6.37 -13.41 7.16
C SER A 65 5.05 -12.92 7.75
N ILE A 66 5.08 -12.50 9.02
CA ILE A 66 3.86 -12.13 9.78
C ILE A 66 3.11 -10.94 9.18
N ASP A 67 3.82 -10.00 8.53
CA ASP A 67 3.23 -8.84 7.85
C ASP A 67 2.35 -9.22 6.65
N ARG A 68 2.34 -10.50 6.23
CA ARG A 68 1.40 -10.98 5.22
C ARG A 68 -0.04 -11.06 5.74
N LEU A 69 -0.23 -11.26 7.04
CA LEU A 69 -1.55 -11.31 7.66
C LEU A 69 -2.23 -9.95 7.77
N GLY A 70 -1.47 -8.86 7.95
CA GLY A 70 -2.05 -7.53 8.13
C GLY A 70 -1.17 -6.39 7.63
N ARG A 71 -1.73 -5.18 7.61
CA ARG A 71 -1.03 -3.94 7.26
C ARG A 71 -0.53 -3.19 8.48
N ASN A 72 -1.14 -3.41 9.60
CA ASN A 72 -0.85 -2.79 10.88
C ASN A 72 -0.93 -3.80 12.00
N TYR A 73 -0.52 -3.37 13.15
CA TYR A 73 -0.50 -4.17 14.37
C TYR A 73 -1.85 -4.82 14.70
N GLU A 74 -2.91 -4.02 14.73
CA GLU A 74 -4.25 -4.45 15.13
C GLU A 74 -4.80 -5.53 14.18
N GLU A 75 -4.60 -5.33 12.88
CA GLU A 75 -5.06 -6.27 11.87
C GLU A 75 -4.29 -7.61 11.93
N ILE A 76 -2.97 -7.58 12.16
CA ILE A 76 -2.17 -8.80 12.30
C ILE A 76 -2.67 -9.61 13.51
N LEU A 77 -2.85 -8.95 14.66
CA LEU A 77 -3.35 -9.61 15.87
C LEU A 77 -4.75 -10.18 15.67
N GLU A 78 -5.64 -9.42 15.04
CA GLU A 78 -7.01 -9.87 14.78
C GLU A 78 -7.05 -11.08 13.85
N GLN A 79 -6.30 -11.05 12.73
CA GLN A 79 -6.23 -12.19 11.82
C GLN A 79 -5.60 -13.42 12.48
N TRP A 80 -4.56 -13.22 13.28
CA TRP A 80 -3.97 -14.31 14.05
C TRP A 80 -4.99 -14.93 15.02
N ARG A 81 -5.72 -14.10 15.77
CA ARG A 81 -6.76 -14.54 16.69
C ARG A 81 -7.87 -15.32 16.00
N ILE A 82 -8.39 -14.79 14.88
CA ILE A 82 -9.43 -15.44 14.07
C ILE A 82 -8.96 -16.82 13.61
N LEU A 83 -7.77 -16.92 13.04
CA LEU A 83 -7.26 -18.18 12.50
C LEU A 83 -6.99 -19.19 13.62
N THR A 84 -6.26 -18.81 14.67
CA THR A 84 -5.80 -19.75 15.69
C THR A 84 -6.84 -20.06 16.76
N LYS A 85 -7.60 -19.06 17.22
CA LYS A 85 -8.55 -19.23 18.36
C LYS A 85 -9.97 -19.51 17.89
N GLU A 86 -10.48 -18.84 16.85
CA GLU A 86 -11.85 -19.01 16.40
C GLU A 86 -12.00 -20.18 15.44
N LYS A 87 -11.07 -20.29 14.47
CA LYS A 87 -11.11 -21.36 13.47
C LYS A 87 -10.33 -22.60 13.87
N GLY A 88 -9.44 -22.52 14.84
CA GLY A 88 -8.60 -23.64 15.27
C GLY A 88 -7.60 -24.10 14.20
N VAL A 89 -7.14 -23.17 13.37
CA VAL A 89 -6.20 -23.40 12.28
C VAL A 89 -4.78 -23.16 12.78
N ASP A 90 -3.85 -24.05 12.43
CA ASP A 90 -2.44 -23.86 12.73
C ASP A 90 -1.80 -22.89 11.73
N ILE A 91 -0.82 -22.09 12.18
CA ILE A 91 -0.06 -21.14 11.37
C ILE A 91 1.42 -21.43 11.52
N ALA A 92 2.13 -21.50 10.40
CA ALA A 92 3.59 -21.53 10.36
C ALA A 92 4.16 -20.32 9.61
N VAL A 93 4.96 -19.52 10.31
CA VAL A 93 5.63 -18.35 9.74
C VAL A 93 7.06 -18.73 9.37
N LEU A 94 7.37 -18.82 8.07
CA LEU A 94 8.63 -19.37 7.58
C LEU A 94 9.88 -18.59 8.02
N ASP A 95 9.80 -17.27 8.06
CA ASP A 95 10.90 -16.41 8.49
C ASP A 95 11.04 -16.39 10.03
N MET A 96 10.12 -17.02 10.75
CA MET A 96 10.04 -16.92 12.21
C MET A 96 9.47 -18.20 12.84
N PRO A 97 10.28 -19.27 12.94
CA PRO A 97 9.83 -20.58 13.44
C PRO A 97 9.18 -20.55 14.83
N ILE A 98 9.52 -19.57 15.67
CA ILE A 98 8.88 -19.40 16.98
C ILE A 98 7.36 -19.10 16.88
N LEU A 99 6.87 -18.66 15.72
CA LEU A 99 5.45 -18.45 15.40
C LEU A 99 4.85 -19.65 14.64
N ASP A 100 5.38 -20.85 14.83
CA ASP A 100 4.76 -22.09 14.35
C ASP A 100 3.88 -22.67 15.47
N THR A 101 2.57 -22.49 15.33
CA THR A 101 1.60 -22.89 16.36
C THR A 101 1.55 -24.40 16.62
N ARG A 102 2.05 -25.22 15.69
CA ARG A 102 2.12 -26.68 15.85
C ARG A 102 3.10 -27.09 16.94
N GLN A 103 4.17 -26.32 17.12
CA GLN A 103 5.27 -26.64 18.03
C GLN A 103 4.93 -26.33 19.49
N TYR A 104 3.98 -25.41 19.71
CA TYR A 104 3.70 -24.84 21.02
C TYR A 104 2.21 -24.98 21.38
N LYS A 105 1.76 -26.24 21.53
CA LYS A 105 0.36 -26.54 21.90
C LYS A 105 0.10 -26.49 23.41
N ASP A 106 1.14 -26.37 24.21
CA ASP A 106 1.01 -26.17 25.64
C ASP A 106 0.68 -24.71 25.99
N LEU A 107 0.19 -24.48 27.21
CA LEU A 107 -0.25 -23.18 27.67
C LEU A 107 0.90 -22.14 27.63
N ILE A 108 2.11 -22.57 28.03
CA ILE A 108 3.29 -21.71 28.11
C ILE A 108 3.76 -21.31 26.70
N GLY A 109 3.83 -22.27 25.77
CA GLY A 109 4.23 -22.01 24.40
C GLY A 109 3.26 -21.10 23.66
N THR A 110 1.94 -21.31 23.85
CA THR A 110 0.93 -20.40 23.30
C THR A 110 1.10 -18.98 23.84
N PHE A 111 1.34 -18.83 25.13
CA PHE A 111 1.58 -17.50 25.75
C PHE A 111 2.84 -16.83 25.21
N ILE A 112 3.94 -17.58 25.05
CA ILE A 112 5.18 -17.05 24.47
C ILE A 112 4.96 -16.61 23.01
N ALA A 113 4.29 -17.40 22.20
CA ALA A 113 3.98 -17.05 20.83
C ALA A 113 3.12 -15.78 20.73
N ASP A 114 2.09 -15.67 21.54
CA ASP A 114 1.24 -14.46 21.61
C ASP A 114 2.05 -13.24 22.06
N LEU A 115 2.96 -13.35 23.04
CA LEU A 115 3.82 -12.28 23.51
C LEU A 115 4.81 -11.82 22.43
N VAL A 116 5.47 -12.76 21.76
CA VAL A 116 6.39 -12.48 20.65
C VAL A 116 5.64 -11.79 19.50
N LEU A 117 4.46 -12.25 19.16
CA LEU A 117 3.61 -11.63 18.15
C LEU A 117 3.29 -10.17 18.48
N GLN A 118 2.91 -9.90 19.74
CA GLN A 118 2.65 -8.53 20.22
C GLN A 118 3.88 -7.65 20.11
N LEU A 119 5.05 -8.14 20.58
CA LEU A 119 6.29 -7.38 20.54
C LEU A 119 6.71 -7.03 19.11
N LEU A 120 6.70 -7.98 18.20
CA LEU A 120 7.09 -7.78 16.81
C LEU A 120 6.16 -6.84 16.07
N SER A 121 4.87 -6.99 16.31
CA SER A 121 3.87 -6.12 15.72
C SER A 121 4.01 -4.68 16.21
N PHE A 122 4.32 -4.50 17.49
CA PHE A 122 4.62 -3.18 18.08
C PHE A 122 5.88 -2.55 17.47
N VAL A 123 6.96 -3.31 17.33
CA VAL A 123 8.20 -2.83 16.69
C VAL A 123 7.94 -2.41 15.24
N ALA A 124 7.22 -3.23 14.47
CA ALA A 124 6.88 -2.90 13.08
C ALA A 124 6.01 -1.63 12.97
N GLN A 125 5.10 -1.41 13.90
CA GLN A 125 4.29 -0.19 13.96
C GLN A 125 5.15 1.04 14.23
N ASN A 126 6.02 0.98 15.25
CA ASN A 126 6.94 2.07 15.60
C ASN A 126 7.88 2.44 14.44
N GLU A 127 8.39 1.44 13.72
CA GLU A 127 9.24 1.69 12.56
C GLU A 127 8.50 2.45 11.48
N ARG A 128 7.25 2.07 11.15
CA ARG A 128 6.41 2.77 10.17
C ARG A 128 6.12 4.22 10.58
N GLU A 129 5.82 4.45 11.85
CA GLU A 129 5.57 5.79 12.38
C GLU A 129 6.83 6.66 12.30
N THR A 130 7.99 6.11 12.68
CA THR A 130 9.28 6.78 12.58
C THR A 130 9.61 7.16 11.12
N ILE A 131 9.39 6.24 10.16
CA ILE A 131 9.60 6.52 8.74
C ILE A 131 8.69 7.65 8.27
N ARG A 132 7.39 7.61 8.61
CA ARG A 132 6.42 8.67 8.25
C ARG A 132 6.80 10.01 8.85
N GLN A 133 7.22 10.02 10.10
CA GLN A 133 7.67 11.25 10.78
C GLN A 133 8.88 11.84 10.05
N ARG A 134 9.96 11.06 9.84
CA ARG A 134 11.16 11.50 9.12
C ARG A 134 10.84 12.00 7.71
N GLN A 135 9.94 11.33 7.01
CA GLN A 135 9.48 11.76 5.69
C GLN A 135 8.73 13.09 5.75
N SER A 136 7.83 13.27 6.73
CA SER A 136 7.12 14.53 6.95
C SER A 136 8.07 15.68 7.26
N GLU A 137 9.03 15.45 8.13
CA GLU A 137 10.06 16.42 8.49
C GLU A 137 10.94 16.79 7.27
N GLY A 138 11.36 15.79 6.50
CA GLY A 138 12.11 15.98 5.26
C GLY A 138 11.34 16.81 4.24
N ILE A 139 10.04 16.53 4.05
CA ILE A 139 9.16 17.32 3.15
C ILE A 139 9.03 18.76 3.66
N LYS A 140 8.83 18.97 4.96
CA LYS A 140 8.76 20.33 5.55
C LYS A 140 10.06 21.11 5.31
N ALA A 141 11.20 20.51 5.58
CA ALA A 141 12.51 21.11 5.37
C ALA A 141 12.77 21.42 3.89
N ALA A 142 12.39 20.54 2.98
CA ALA A 142 12.53 20.76 1.56
C ALA A 142 11.60 21.89 1.05
N LYS A 143 10.36 21.96 1.53
CA LYS A 143 9.44 23.07 1.23
C LYS A 143 9.98 24.41 1.73
N ALA A 144 10.57 24.46 2.92
CA ALA A 144 11.21 25.66 3.46
C ALA A 144 12.37 26.14 2.59
N ARG A 145 13.06 25.24 1.87
CA ARG A 145 14.12 25.56 0.89
C ARG A 145 13.57 25.85 -0.51
N GLY A 146 12.25 25.97 -0.68
CA GLY A 146 11.60 26.29 -1.95
C GLY A 146 11.40 25.11 -2.90
N VAL A 147 11.68 23.87 -2.46
CA VAL A 147 11.42 22.66 -3.27
C VAL A 147 9.92 22.46 -3.44
N ARG A 148 9.46 22.42 -4.68
CA ARG A 148 8.06 22.13 -5.00
C ARG A 148 7.87 20.63 -5.15
N PHE A 149 6.87 20.09 -4.45
CA PHE A 149 6.44 18.72 -4.55
C PHE A 149 5.18 18.60 -5.41
N GLY A 150 4.96 17.43 -5.96
CA GLY A 150 3.80 17.12 -6.78
C GLY A 150 4.11 17.15 -8.28
N ARG A 151 3.04 17.04 -9.08
CA ARG A 151 3.17 17.08 -10.53
C ARG A 151 3.70 18.45 -10.98
N PRO A 152 4.72 18.51 -11.85
CA PRO A 152 5.20 19.78 -12.40
C PRO A 152 4.04 20.58 -13.00
N PRO A 153 3.99 21.92 -12.77
CA PRO A 153 2.98 22.76 -13.39
C PRO A 153 3.12 22.68 -14.90
N LYS A 154 1.99 22.66 -15.60
CA LYS A 154 1.98 22.67 -17.06
C LYS A 154 2.56 24.01 -17.54
N LYS A 155 3.56 23.96 -18.43
CA LYS A 155 4.11 25.17 -19.02
C LYS A 155 3.07 25.86 -19.89
N GLU A 156 3.06 27.14 -19.86
CA GLU A 156 2.29 28.00 -20.77
C GLU A 156 2.96 28.02 -22.15
N PRO A 157 2.21 28.09 -23.26
CA PRO A 157 2.79 28.34 -24.55
C PRO A 157 3.36 29.77 -24.58
N ASP A 158 4.42 30.01 -25.36
CA ASP A 158 5.12 31.27 -25.42
C ASP A 158 4.19 32.44 -25.82
N ASN A 159 3.17 32.16 -26.60
CA ASN A 159 2.14 33.14 -27.05
C ASN A 159 0.91 33.18 -26.12
N PHE A 160 1.00 32.70 -24.87
CA PHE A 160 -0.15 32.64 -23.94
C PHE A 160 -0.79 34.03 -23.74
N GLY A 161 0.02 35.11 -23.60
CA GLY A 161 -0.46 36.46 -23.45
C GLY A 161 -1.33 36.92 -24.62
N GLU A 162 -0.87 36.71 -25.87
CA GLU A 162 -1.63 37.05 -27.08
C GLU A 162 -2.94 36.27 -27.16
N LEU A 163 -2.94 34.97 -26.82
CA LEU A 163 -4.13 34.14 -26.81
C LEU A 163 -5.14 34.63 -25.76
N VAL A 164 -4.68 35.05 -24.59
CA VAL A 164 -5.51 35.65 -23.54
C VAL A 164 -6.16 36.92 -23.98
N GLU A 165 -5.41 37.82 -24.66
CA GLU A 165 -5.96 39.08 -25.18
C GLU A 165 -7.01 38.86 -26.29
N LYS A 166 -6.80 37.91 -27.21
CA LYS A 166 -7.80 37.49 -28.20
C LYS A 166 -9.06 36.94 -27.57
N TRP A 167 -8.90 36.12 -26.52
CA TRP A 167 -10.01 35.58 -25.73
C TRP A 167 -10.79 36.70 -25.00
N LYS A 168 -10.11 37.65 -24.36
CA LYS A 168 -10.75 38.80 -23.72
C LYS A 168 -11.56 39.66 -24.70
N LYS A 169 -11.04 39.82 -25.95
CA LYS A 169 -11.71 40.58 -27.03
C LYS A 169 -12.85 39.75 -27.67
N GLY A 170 -13.15 38.56 -27.22
CA GLY A 170 -14.21 37.72 -27.78
C GLY A 170 -13.86 37.05 -29.12
N GLN A 171 -12.61 37.16 -29.56
CA GLN A 171 -12.14 36.58 -30.83
C GLN A 171 -11.86 35.07 -30.75
N LEU A 172 -11.76 34.51 -29.52
CA LEU A 172 -11.58 33.10 -29.24
C LEU A 172 -12.56 32.63 -28.17
N GLN A 173 -13.17 31.48 -28.36
CA GLN A 173 -13.99 30.84 -27.35
C GLN A 173 -13.11 30.16 -26.29
N THR A 174 -13.65 29.99 -25.08
CA THR A 174 -12.93 29.27 -23.99
C THR A 174 -12.52 27.85 -24.39
N LYS A 175 -13.31 27.17 -25.22
CA LYS A 175 -12.99 25.82 -25.71
C LYS A 175 -11.79 25.83 -26.65
N GLU A 176 -11.68 26.84 -27.49
CA GLU A 176 -10.59 26.99 -28.48
C GLU A 176 -9.27 27.32 -27.80
N ILE A 177 -9.26 28.30 -26.89
CA ILE A 177 -8.02 28.69 -26.19
C ILE A 177 -7.50 27.55 -25.31
N VAL A 178 -8.38 26.78 -24.65
CA VAL A 178 -8.00 25.63 -23.82
C VAL A 178 -7.34 24.52 -24.69
N ASN A 179 -7.83 24.30 -25.90
CA ASN A 179 -7.23 23.36 -26.86
C ASN A 179 -5.89 23.87 -27.37
N LEU A 180 -5.79 25.14 -27.78
CA LEU A 180 -4.55 25.77 -28.27
C LEU A 180 -3.45 25.73 -27.21
N CYS A 181 -3.80 25.94 -25.94
CA CYS A 181 -2.87 25.86 -24.80
C CYS A 181 -2.62 24.43 -24.32
N ASN A 182 -3.29 23.44 -24.90
CA ASN A 182 -3.24 22.03 -24.51
C ASN A 182 -3.38 21.83 -22.99
N MET A 183 -4.34 22.50 -22.36
CA MET A 183 -4.59 22.43 -20.90
C MET A 183 -6.08 22.23 -20.59
N SER A 184 -6.40 21.84 -19.37
CA SER A 184 -7.78 21.75 -18.93
C SER A 184 -8.37 23.14 -18.69
N ARG A 185 -9.71 23.25 -18.73
CA ARG A 185 -10.42 24.51 -18.44
C ARG A 185 -10.06 25.05 -17.05
N ALA A 186 -9.97 24.16 -16.04
CA ALA A 186 -9.58 24.55 -14.69
C ALA A 186 -8.14 25.08 -14.63
N THR A 187 -7.19 24.45 -15.34
CA THR A 187 -5.81 24.90 -15.46
C THR A 187 -5.71 26.26 -16.14
N PHE A 188 -6.48 26.47 -17.21
CA PHE A 188 -6.53 27.76 -17.92
C PHE A 188 -6.96 28.90 -16.99
N TYR A 189 -8.07 28.71 -16.24
CA TYR A 189 -8.52 29.76 -15.31
C TYR A 189 -7.55 29.99 -14.14
N ALA A 190 -6.88 28.97 -13.64
CA ALA A 190 -5.84 29.13 -12.64
C ALA A 190 -4.67 29.97 -13.18
N LYS A 191 -4.20 29.65 -14.39
CA LYS A 191 -3.15 30.39 -15.08
C LYS A 191 -3.55 31.84 -15.41
N LEU A 192 -4.78 32.05 -15.83
CA LEU A 192 -5.34 33.38 -16.06
C LEU A 192 -5.30 34.25 -14.81
N LYS A 193 -5.54 33.67 -13.64
CA LYS A 193 -5.45 34.35 -12.34
C LYS A 193 -4.01 34.77 -12.04
N GLU A 194 -3.04 33.88 -12.25
CA GLU A 194 -1.61 34.16 -12.10
C GLU A 194 -1.17 35.26 -13.06
N TYR A 195 -1.54 35.18 -14.33
CA TYR A 195 -1.26 36.19 -15.37
C TYR A 195 -1.82 37.58 -15.03
N ARG A 196 -3.04 37.67 -14.50
CA ARG A 196 -3.66 38.93 -14.06
C ARG A 196 -2.95 39.54 -12.85
N LEU A 197 -2.36 38.74 -11.97
CA LEU A 197 -1.57 39.26 -10.84
C LEU A 197 -0.25 39.83 -11.29
N ILE A 198 0.39 39.21 -12.28
CA ILE A 198 1.65 39.71 -12.89
C ILE A 198 1.41 41.07 -13.62
N CYS A 199 0.38 41.15 -14.46
CA CYS A 199 0.03 42.36 -15.20
C CYS A 199 -0.54 43.52 -14.35
N ARG A 200 -0.73 43.34 -13.04
CA ARG A 200 -1.14 44.42 -12.11
C ARG A 200 0.04 45.03 -11.33
N GLN A 201 1.22 44.45 -11.47
CA GLN A 201 2.46 44.93 -10.82
C GLN A 201 3.31 45.80 -11.76
N ASP A 202 2.94 45.89 -13.05
CA ASP A 202 3.45 46.81 -14.05
C ASP A 202 2.44 47.96 -14.26
#